data_a79debf75f4d396d4d760bd165eb41fe
#
_entry.id   a79debf75f4d396d4d760bd165eb41fe
#
_cell.length_a   1.000
_cell.length_b   1.000
_cell.length_c   1.000
_cell.angle_alpha   90.00
_cell.angle_beta   90.00
_cell.angle_gamma   90.00
#
_symmetry.space_group_name_H-M   'P 1'
#
loop_
_entity.id
_entity.type
_entity.pdbx_description
1 polymer ?
#
loop_
_entity_poly.entity_id
_entity_poly.type
_entity_poly.pdbx_seq_one_letter_code
_entity_poly.pdbx_strand_id
1 'polypeptide(L)'
;MKKVLFAVLAVSAVFALAGCKEKKNVVVNSKADLENLSIGCQAGTTGEIYIQEDLPNAKCNSFKNVIDASLSLKNGAIDAIIIDELPAKEVCKNNSDLTILDLDLVTDVYAIAVKKGNTKLLNSINKTIADMKTDGRYESLVADFMPADGKIKIPAIEAKSGNGKIIMGTNAAFPPFEYVEGSKIVGFDAAMAQYIANDYGKTLEISDMAFDGLIAALQSGSIDFIAAGMTATEERRQNVDFSEPYYESKQVVIVRK
;
A
#
# COMPACT_ATOMS: atom_id res chain seq x y z
N MET A 1 72.84 -32.46 -28.05
CA MET A 1 71.54 -32.69 -28.61
C MET A 1 70.54 -32.73 -27.44
N LYS A 2 69.88 -31.58 -27.10
CA LYS A 2 68.96 -31.48 -25.95
C LYS A 2 67.54 -31.48 -26.53
N LYS A 3 66.73 -32.49 -26.16
CA LYS A 3 65.30 -32.57 -26.49
C LYS A 3 64.53 -31.71 -25.53
N VAL A 4 63.83 -30.69 -26.00
CA VAL A 4 62.93 -29.86 -25.26
C VAL A 4 61.52 -30.49 -25.38
N LEU A 5 60.95 -30.89 -24.23
CA LEU A 5 59.63 -31.47 -24.11
C LEU A 5 58.65 -30.33 -23.86
N PHE A 6 57.72 -30.03 -24.80
CA PHE A 6 56.66 -29.09 -24.63
C PHE A 6 55.49 -29.79 -23.93
N ALA A 7 55.24 -29.39 -22.70
CA ALA A 7 54.01 -29.78 -21.97
C ALA A 7 52.86 -28.79 -22.32
N VAL A 8 51.85 -29.28 -23.01
CA VAL A 8 50.61 -28.53 -23.29
C VAL A 8 49.71 -28.65 -22.09
N LEU A 9 49.53 -27.53 -21.37
CA LEU A 9 48.58 -27.43 -20.26
C LEU A 9 47.18 -27.14 -20.88
N ALA A 10 46.31 -28.13 -20.89
CA ALA A 10 44.90 -27.95 -21.23
C ALA A 10 44.15 -27.32 -20.03
N VAL A 11 43.83 -26.02 -20.12
CA VAL A 11 42.95 -25.35 -19.17
C VAL A 11 41.53 -25.67 -19.55
N SER A 12 40.90 -26.59 -18.80
CA SER A 12 39.49 -26.89 -18.91
C SER A 12 38.70 -25.74 -18.24
N ALA A 13 38.18 -24.81 -19.04
CA ALA A 13 37.22 -23.82 -18.56
C ALA A 13 35.87 -24.52 -18.25
N VAL A 14 35.62 -24.77 -16.98
CA VAL A 14 34.29 -25.18 -16.51
C VAL A 14 33.39 -23.97 -16.59
N PHE A 15 32.61 -23.84 -17.65
CA PHE A 15 31.48 -22.94 -17.71
C PHE A 15 30.46 -23.46 -16.71
N ALA A 16 30.39 -22.84 -15.52
CA ALA A 16 29.24 -22.95 -14.63
C ALA A 16 28.06 -22.32 -15.35
N LEU A 17 27.24 -23.14 -16.00
CA LEU A 17 25.88 -22.76 -16.40
C LEU A 17 25.13 -22.39 -15.14
N ALA A 18 25.07 -21.08 -14.81
CA ALA A 18 24.08 -20.55 -13.90
C ALA A 18 22.72 -20.84 -14.53
N GLY A 19 22.14 -21.97 -14.16
CA GLY A 19 20.80 -22.35 -14.59
C GLY A 19 19.86 -21.24 -14.16
N CYS A 20 19.27 -20.52 -15.11
CA CYS A 20 18.05 -19.78 -14.87
C CYS A 20 17.04 -20.80 -14.32
N LYS A 21 16.77 -20.73 -13.01
CA LYS A 21 15.63 -21.46 -12.44
C LYS A 21 14.40 -20.98 -13.20
N GLU A 22 13.75 -21.85 -13.95
CA GLU A 22 12.43 -21.55 -14.52
C GLU A 22 11.53 -21.05 -13.38
N LYS A 23 10.95 -19.88 -13.59
CA LYS A 23 10.00 -19.28 -12.65
C LYS A 23 8.78 -20.20 -12.63
N LYS A 24 8.62 -21.00 -11.59
CA LYS A 24 7.43 -21.84 -11.44
C LYS A 24 6.26 -20.93 -11.12
N ASN A 25 5.22 -20.95 -11.95
CA ASN A 25 3.94 -20.37 -11.59
C ASN A 25 3.31 -21.26 -10.53
N VAL A 26 2.90 -20.65 -9.43
CA VAL A 26 2.14 -21.34 -8.38
C VAL A 26 0.67 -21.40 -8.81
N VAL A 27 0.01 -22.50 -8.53
CA VAL A 27 -1.43 -22.64 -8.71
C VAL A 27 -2.07 -22.41 -7.35
N VAL A 28 -2.88 -21.38 -7.24
CA VAL A 28 -3.59 -21.00 -6.02
C VAL A 28 -5.08 -20.97 -6.34
N ASN A 29 -5.85 -21.84 -5.73
CA ASN A 29 -7.31 -21.96 -5.92
C ASN A 29 -8.08 -21.67 -4.62
N SER A 30 -7.40 -21.70 -3.49
CA SER A 30 -7.99 -21.53 -2.17
C SER A 30 -7.00 -20.88 -1.20
N LYS A 31 -7.48 -20.42 -0.03
CA LYS A 31 -6.63 -19.93 1.06
C LYS A 31 -5.58 -20.97 1.50
N ALA A 32 -5.95 -22.24 1.52
CA ALA A 32 -5.04 -23.32 1.93
C ALA A 32 -3.83 -23.47 1.00
N ASP A 33 -3.93 -23.07 -0.27
CA ASP A 33 -2.82 -23.11 -1.21
C ASP A 33 -1.78 -22.01 -0.95
N LEU A 34 -2.11 -21.00 -0.12
CA LEU A 34 -1.19 -19.94 0.31
C LEU A 34 -0.18 -20.45 1.33
N GLU A 35 -0.51 -21.50 2.07
CA GLU A 35 0.40 -22.14 3.00
C GLU A 35 1.66 -22.63 2.27
N ASN A 36 2.81 -22.48 2.90
CA ASN A 36 4.13 -22.83 2.36
C ASN A 36 4.63 -21.96 1.18
N LEU A 37 3.89 -20.92 0.77
CA LEU A 37 4.35 -19.96 -0.23
C LEU A 37 5.23 -18.87 0.38
N SER A 38 6.06 -18.28 -0.46
CA SER A 38 6.78 -17.05 -0.16
C SER A 38 5.91 -15.86 -0.58
N ILE A 39 5.28 -15.19 0.40
CA ILE A 39 4.26 -14.16 0.17
C ILE A 39 4.83 -12.78 0.52
N GLY A 40 4.67 -11.84 -0.41
CA GLY A 40 5.01 -10.43 -0.20
C GLY A 40 3.83 -9.65 0.37
N CYS A 41 4.14 -8.65 1.18
CA CYS A 41 3.20 -7.66 1.71
C CYS A 41 3.91 -6.34 1.94
N GLN A 42 3.17 -5.28 2.17
CA GLN A 42 3.78 -4.05 2.66
C GLN A 42 3.95 -4.12 4.20
N ALA A 43 5.11 -3.64 4.69
CA ALA A 43 5.43 -3.65 6.11
C ALA A 43 4.41 -2.83 6.93
N GLY A 44 3.98 -3.38 8.06
CA GLY A 44 3.04 -2.76 9.00
C GLY A 44 1.57 -2.78 8.57
N THR A 45 1.21 -3.43 7.45
CA THR A 45 -0.18 -3.50 6.95
C THR A 45 -0.95 -4.70 7.53
N THR A 46 -2.27 -4.69 7.36
CA THR A 46 -3.15 -5.83 7.69
C THR A 46 -2.84 -7.06 6.84
N GLY A 47 -2.33 -6.87 5.61
CA GLY A 47 -1.83 -7.96 4.78
C GLY A 47 -0.63 -8.68 5.42
N GLU A 48 0.28 -7.94 6.06
CA GLU A 48 1.40 -8.55 6.82
C GLU A 48 0.88 -9.32 8.04
N ILE A 49 -0.04 -8.71 8.81
CA ILE A 49 -0.66 -9.35 9.98
C ILE A 49 -1.35 -10.65 9.55
N TYR A 50 -2.15 -10.62 8.48
CA TYR A 50 -2.83 -11.80 7.96
C TYR A 50 -1.86 -12.94 7.62
N ILE A 51 -0.74 -12.64 6.95
CA ILE A 51 0.26 -13.66 6.61
C ILE A 51 0.87 -14.27 7.89
N GLN A 52 1.17 -13.45 8.89
CA GLN A 52 1.83 -13.89 10.12
C GLN A 52 0.91 -14.67 11.05
N GLU A 53 -0.37 -14.32 11.13
CA GLU A 53 -1.32 -14.90 12.08
C GLU A 53 -2.16 -16.04 11.45
N ASP A 54 -2.62 -15.87 10.20
CA ASP A 54 -3.55 -16.81 9.57
C ASP A 54 -2.88 -17.81 8.61
N LEU A 55 -1.60 -17.57 8.22
CA LEU A 55 -0.83 -18.44 7.34
C LEU A 55 0.52 -18.85 8.00
N PRO A 56 0.50 -19.60 9.10
CA PRO A 56 1.69 -19.82 9.93
C PRO A 56 2.83 -20.57 9.23
N ASN A 57 2.57 -21.28 8.14
CA ASN A 57 3.58 -21.98 7.36
C ASN A 57 4.05 -21.18 6.13
N ALA A 58 3.41 -20.05 5.81
CA ALA A 58 3.85 -19.18 4.74
C ALA A 58 5.08 -18.37 5.16
N LYS A 59 5.95 -18.11 4.18
CA LYS A 59 7.08 -17.20 4.41
C LYS A 59 6.64 -15.77 4.12
N CYS A 60 6.47 -14.96 5.15
CA CYS A 60 6.22 -13.52 5.03
C CYS A 60 7.46 -12.77 4.55
N ASN A 61 7.30 -11.91 3.54
CA ASN A 61 8.35 -11.04 3.02
C ASN A 61 7.80 -9.61 2.97
N SER A 62 8.24 -8.78 3.91
CA SER A 62 7.79 -7.39 4.05
C SER A 62 8.59 -6.46 3.15
N PHE A 63 7.87 -5.59 2.42
CA PHE A 63 8.41 -4.59 1.52
C PHE A 63 8.00 -3.18 1.97
N LYS A 64 8.75 -2.17 1.55
CA LYS A 64 8.40 -0.77 1.85
C LYS A 64 7.13 -0.32 1.13
N ASN A 65 6.89 -0.88 -0.07
CA ASN A 65 5.73 -0.57 -0.90
C ASN A 65 5.42 -1.74 -1.84
N VAL A 66 4.26 -1.70 -2.48
CA VAL A 66 3.81 -2.74 -3.41
C VAL A 66 4.62 -2.80 -4.71
N ILE A 67 5.29 -1.73 -5.12
CA ILE A 67 6.08 -1.69 -6.35
C ILE A 67 7.28 -2.64 -6.21
N ASP A 68 7.98 -2.57 -5.07
CA ASP A 68 9.10 -3.47 -4.76
C ASP A 68 8.65 -4.93 -4.63
N ALA A 69 7.50 -5.17 -3.99
CA ALA A 69 6.90 -6.49 -3.90
C ALA A 69 6.54 -7.05 -5.30
N SER A 70 5.95 -6.22 -6.16
CA SER A 70 5.59 -6.59 -7.54
C SER A 70 6.81 -6.97 -8.38
N LEU A 71 7.89 -6.23 -8.26
CA LEU A 71 9.16 -6.56 -8.93
C LEU A 71 9.70 -7.91 -8.44
N SER A 72 9.65 -8.17 -7.13
CA SER A 72 10.06 -9.43 -6.53
C SER A 72 9.19 -10.59 -6.99
N LEU A 73 7.87 -10.39 -7.12
CA LEU A 73 6.94 -11.37 -7.66
C LEU A 73 7.26 -11.69 -9.12
N LYS A 74 7.44 -10.67 -9.96
CA LYS A 74 7.78 -10.83 -11.39
C LYS A 74 9.12 -11.56 -11.59
N ASN A 75 10.08 -11.32 -10.70
CA ASN A 75 11.39 -11.98 -10.73
C ASN A 75 11.38 -13.39 -10.13
N GLY A 76 10.26 -13.85 -9.55
CA GLY A 76 10.14 -15.16 -8.94
C GLY A 76 10.86 -15.30 -7.60
N ALA A 77 11.20 -14.17 -6.95
CA ALA A 77 11.76 -14.16 -5.60
C ALA A 77 10.71 -14.44 -4.52
N ILE A 78 9.44 -14.11 -4.83
CA ILE A 78 8.25 -14.47 -4.06
C ILE A 78 7.20 -15.10 -4.99
N ASP A 79 6.22 -15.78 -4.40
CA ASP A 79 5.21 -16.55 -5.12
C ASP A 79 3.89 -15.79 -5.29
N ALA A 80 3.53 -14.97 -4.31
CA ALA A 80 2.30 -14.20 -4.26
C ALA A 80 2.51 -12.87 -3.53
N ILE A 81 1.54 -11.94 -3.66
CA ILE A 81 1.44 -10.72 -2.84
C ILE A 81 0.04 -10.68 -2.24
N ILE A 82 -0.08 -10.34 -0.96
CA ILE A 82 -1.36 -10.00 -0.32
C ILE A 82 -1.42 -8.48 -0.15
N ILE A 83 -2.51 -7.88 -0.65
CA ILE A 83 -2.73 -6.44 -0.68
C ILE A 83 -4.21 -6.14 -0.92
N ASP A 84 -4.62 -4.91 -0.67
CA ASP A 84 -5.96 -4.40 -0.94
C ASP A 84 -6.34 -4.41 -2.42
N GLU A 85 -7.63 -4.62 -2.69
CA GLU A 85 -8.15 -4.87 -4.04
C GLU A 85 -7.88 -3.74 -5.04
N LEU A 86 -8.12 -2.47 -4.67
CA LEU A 86 -7.94 -1.37 -5.61
C LEU A 86 -6.47 -1.14 -5.98
N PRO A 87 -5.52 -1.09 -5.03
CA PRO A 87 -4.09 -1.09 -5.36
C PRO A 87 -3.64 -2.31 -6.15
N ALA A 88 -4.19 -3.51 -5.87
CA ALA A 88 -3.92 -4.70 -6.67
C ALA A 88 -4.35 -4.53 -8.14
N LYS A 89 -5.52 -3.92 -8.37
CA LYS A 89 -6.01 -3.61 -9.73
C LYS A 89 -5.05 -2.68 -10.48
N GLU A 90 -4.55 -1.64 -9.82
CA GLU A 90 -3.59 -0.72 -10.44
C GLU A 90 -2.23 -1.41 -10.71
N VAL A 91 -1.77 -2.28 -9.82
CA VAL A 91 -0.57 -3.10 -10.06
C VAL A 91 -0.75 -3.99 -11.29
N CYS A 92 -1.86 -4.75 -11.37
CA CYS A 92 -2.10 -5.68 -12.49
C CYS A 92 -2.38 -4.96 -13.81
N LYS A 93 -2.99 -3.77 -13.79
CA LYS A 93 -3.18 -2.92 -14.97
C LYS A 93 -1.84 -2.53 -15.62
N ASN A 94 -0.83 -2.26 -14.80
CA ASN A 94 0.51 -1.89 -15.24
C ASN A 94 1.45 -3.09 -15.45
N ASN A 95 1.02 -4.31 -15.10
CA ASN A 95 1.80 -5.55 -15.20
C ASN A 95 0.93 -6.68 -15.75
N SER A 96 0.90 -6.81 -17.08
CA SER A 96 0.02 -7.77 -17.78
C SER A 96 0.34 -9.24 -17.51
N ASP A 97 1.51 -9.53 -16.96
CA ASP A 97 2.00 -10.85 -16.53
C ASP A 97 1.55 -11.22 -15.10
N LEU A 98 0.83 -10.32 -14.42
CA LEU A 98 0.24 -10.54 -13.10
C LEU A 98 -1.29 -10.67 -13.18
N THR A 99 -1.88 -11.34 -12.21
CA THR A 99 -3.34 -11.49 -12.08
C THR A 99 -3.75 -11.46 -10.61
N ILE A 100 -5.00 -11.05 -10.36
CA ILE A 100 -5.61 -11.02 -9.04
C ILE A 100 -6.44 -12.28 -8.84
N LEU A 101 -6.33 -12.88 -7.66
CA LEU A 101 -7.19 -13.92 -7.15
C LEU A 101 -7.97 -13.36 -5.95
N ASP A 102 -9.29 -13.41 -6.04
CA ASP A 102 -10.19 -13.04 -4.94
C ASP A 102 -10.52 -14.31 -4.15
N LEU A 103 -9.89 -14.46 -3.01
CA LEU A 103 -10.01 -15.64 -2.15
C LEU A 103 -10.80 -15.33 -0.86
N ASP A 104 -11.47 -14.19 -0.78
CA ASP A 104 -12.25 -13.76 0.39
C ASP A 104 -11.40 -13.84 1.69
N LEU A 105 -10.25 -13.15 1.71
CA LEU A 105 -9.29 -13.24 2.82
C LEU A 105 -9.81 -12.51 4.06
N VAL A 106 -9.76 -11.19 4.04
CA VAL A 106 -10.17 -10.31 5.14
C VAL A 106 -10.68 -8.98 4.57
N THR A 107 -11.62 -8.38 5.27
CA THR A 107 -12.13 -7.04 4.97
C THR A 107 -11.41 -6.02 5.84
N ASP A 108 -10.96 -4.95 5.23
CA ASP A 108 -10.33 -3.80 5.86
C ASP A 108 -11.27 -2.61 5.90
N VAL A 109 -11.24 -1.87 7.00
CA VAL A 109 -12.09 -0.70 7.21
C VAL A 109 -11.21 0.51 7.48
N TYR A 110 -11.07 1.37 6.46
CA TYR A 110 -10.19 2.53 6.54
C TYR A 110 -10.77 3.67 7.36
N ALA A 111 -9.93 4.22 8.22
CA ALA A 111 -10.24 5.38 9.03
C ALA A 111 -9.02 6.29 9.16
N ILE A 112 -9.26 7.57 9.44
CA ILE A 112 -8.20 8.56 9.65
C ILE A 112 -7.74 8.48 11.09
N ALA A 113 -6.42 8.36 11.30
CA ALA A 113 -5.85 8.32 12.65
C ALA A 113 -5.40 9.71 13.10
N VAL A 114 -5.66 10.00 14.38
CA VAL A 114 -5.15 11.18 15.08
C VAL A 114 -4.42 10.79 16.35
N LYS A 115 -3.56 11.68 16.86
CA LYS A 115 -2.88 11.45 18.13
C LYS A 115 -3.90 11.18 19.24
N LYS A 116 -3.60 10.19 20.07
CA LYS A 116 -4.44 9.79 21.20
C LYS A 116 -4.87 10.99 22.05
N GLY A 117 -6.19 11.12 22.25
CA GLY A 117 -6.79 12.22 23.02
C GLY A 117 -6.95 13.53 22.25
N ASN A 118 -6.58 13.63 20.97
CA ASN A 118 -6.83 14.83 20.15
C ASN A 118 -8.30 14.88 19.67
N THR A 119 -9.22 14.96 20.60
CA THR A 119 -10.68 14.94 20.34
C THR A 119 -11.15 16.10 19.49
N LYS A 120 -10.48 17.28 19.57
CA LYS A 120 -10.83 18.45 18.77
C LYS A 120 -10.63 18.18 17.28
N LEU A 121 -9.47 17.64 16.89
CA LEU A 121 -9.18 17.33 15.50
C LEU A 121 -10.04 16.15 15.03
N LEU A 122 -10.19 15.11 15.86
CA LEU A 122 -11.02 13.94 15.56
C LEU A 122 -12.48 14.33 15.27
N ASN A 123 -13.09 15.16 16.11
CA ASN A 123 -14.45 15.63 15.89
C ASN A 123 -14.60 16.47 14.61
N SER A 124 -13.58 17.27 14.27
CA SER A 124 -13.57 18.02 13.01
C SER A 124 -13.48 17.09 11.80
N ILE A 125 -12.61 16.09 11.84
CA ILE A 125 -12.47 15.08 10.79
C ILE A 125 -13.79 14.33 10.59
N ASN A 126 -14.40 13.84 11.68
CA ASN A 126 -15.67 13.13 11.61
C ASN A 126 -16.79 14.01 11.03
N LYS A 127 -16.81 15.29 11.42
CA LYS A 127 -17.78 16.24 10.84
C LYS A 127 -17.55 16.42 9.34
N THR A 128 -16.31 16.61 8.90
CA THR A 128 -16.00 16.75 7.47
C THR A 128 -16.40 15.49 6.68
N ILE A 129 -16.09 14.29 7.19
CA ILE A 129 -16.50 13.02 6.56
C ILE A 129 -18.03 12.93 6.44
N ALA A 130 -18.77 13.27 7.51
CA ALA A 130 -20.22 13.26 7.52
C ALA A 130 -20.82 14.29 6.53
N ASP A 131 -20.31 15.51 6.53
CA ASP A 131 -20.71 16.56 5.61
C ASP A 131 -20.46 16.16 4.16
N MET A 132 -19.28 15.58 3.85
CA MET A 132 -18.95 15.10 2.51
C MET A 132 -19.89 14.02 2.01
N LYS A 133 -20.33 13.10 2.87
CA LYS A 133 -21.30 12.05 2.54
C LYS A 133 -22.72 12.61 2.33
N THR A 134 -23.07 13.76 2.93
CA THR A 134 -24.39 14.37 2.79
C THR A 134 -24.49 15.38 1.67
N ASP A 135 -23.40 16.05 1.30
CA ASP A 135 -23.38 17.12 0.27
C ASP A 135 -22.87 16.63 -1.10
N GLY A 136 -22.57 15.34 -1.24
CA GLY A 136 -22.16 14.70 -2.49
C GLY A 136 -20.66 14.80 -2.82
N ARG A 137 -19.84 15.45 -1.98
CA ARG A 137 -18.38 15.51 -2.17
C ARG A 137 -17.74 14.13 -2.12
N TYR A 138 -18.22 13.26 -1.23
CA TYR A 138 -17.70 11.90 -1.09
C TYR A 138 -17.95 11.07 -2.34
N GLU A 139 -19.18 11.03 -2.83
CA GLU A 139 -19.56 10.32 -4.05
C GLU A 139 -18.81 10.86 -5.28
N SER A 140 -18.56 12.17 -5.32
CA SER A 140 -17.75 12.79 -6.39
C SER A 140 -16.30 12.27 -6.34
N LEU A 141 -15.68 12.18 -5.16
CA LEU A 141 -14.32 11.60 -5.03
C LEU A 141 -14.30 10.12 -5.41
N VAL A 142 -15.31 9.34 -5.01
CA VAL A 142 -15.43 7.93 -5.43
C VAL A 142 -15.52 7.83 -6.95
N ALA A 143 -16.36 8.65 -7.60
CA ALA A 143 -16.50 8.65 -9.05
C ALA A 143 -15.21 9.08 -9.78
N ASP A 144 -14.44 9.98 -9.19
CA ASP A 144 -13.20 10.49 -9.77
C ASP A 144 -12.02 9.53 -9.61
N PHE A 145 -11.85 8.93 -8.42
CA PHE A 145 -10.69 8.08 -8.11
C PHE A 145 -10.94 6.59 -8.31
N MET A 146 -12.20 6.14 -8.28
CA MET A 146 -12.59 4.72 -8.36
C MET A 146 -13.61 4.47 -9.50
N PRO A 147 -13.39 5.04 -10.70
CA PRO A 147 -14.34 4.88 -11.80
C PRO A 147 -14.34 3.44 -12.31
N ALA A 148 -15.51 2.95 -12.72
CA ALA A 148 -15.68 1.58 -13.22
C ALA A 148 -14.83 1.27 -14.47
N ASP A 149 -14.50 2.30 -15.27
CA ASP A 149 -13.63 2.18 -16.45
C ASP A 149 -12.13 2.30 -16.15
N GLY A 150 -11.76 2.49 -14.88
CA GLY A 150 -10.39 2.62 -14.40
C GLY A 150 -9.68 3.91 -14.84
N LYS A 151 -10.41 4.92 -15.35
CA LYS A 151 -9.84 6.19 -15.78
C LYS A 151 -9.96 7.24 -14.68
N ILE A 152 -8.98 7.24 -13.78
CA ILE A 152 -8.92 8.19 -12.68
C ILE A 152 -8.90 9.63 -13.20
N LYS A 153 -9.68 10.48 -12.53
CA LYS A 153 -9.64 11.94 -12.70
C LYS A 153 -9.17 12.55 -11.39
N ILE A 154 -8.25 13.50 -11.47
CA ILE A 154 -7.76 14.22 -10.31
C ILE A 154 -8.56 15.51 -10.19
N PRO A 155 -9.47 15.67 -9.22
CA PRO A 155 -10.26 16.87 -9.08
C PRO A 155 -9.40 18.05 -8.63
N ALA A 156 -9.72 19.24 -9.13
CA ALA A 156 -9.13 20.48 -8.64
C ALA A 156 -9.88 20.93 -7.37
N ILE A 157 -9.36 20.57 -6.20
CA ILE A 157 -9.91 21.04 -4.93
C ILE A 157 -9.20 22.32 -4.54
N GLU A 158 -9.96 23.39 -4.39
CA GLU A 158 -9.42 24.68 -3.98
C GLU A 158 -8.87 24.60 -2.54
N ALA A 159 -7.58 24.91 -2.40
CA ALA A 159 -6.95 25.03 -1.09
C ALA A 159 -7.32 26.41 -0.50
N LYS A 160 -8.07 26.42 0.60
CA LYS A 160 -8.39 27.65 1.33
C LYS A 160 -7.19 28.08 2.17
N SER A 161 -6.93 29.37 2.19
CA SER A 161 -5.93 29.93 3.09
C SER A 161 -6.35 29.73 4.54
N GLY A 162 -5.52 29.06 5.32
CA GLY A 162 -5.78 28.79 6.73
C GLY A 162 -4.80 29.49 7.67
N ASN A 163 -5.15 29.54 8.96
CA ASN A 163 -4.27 30.07 9.99
C ASN A 163 -3.32 28.97 10.51
N GLY A 164 -2.14 28.89 9.89
CA GLY A 164 -1.15 27.86 10.15
C GLY A 164 -1.39 26.58 9.35
N LYS A 165 -0.59 25.56 9.62
CA LYS A 165 -0.54 24.31 8.86
C LYS A 165 -1.18 23.15 9.61
N ILE A 166 -1.62 22.15 8.86
CA ILE A 166 -1.96 20.81 9.33
C ILE A 166 -1.25 19.79 8.43
N ILE A 167 -0.59 18.82 9.03
CA ILE A 167 0.28 17.89 8.33
C ILE A 167 -0.37 16.51 8.29
N MET A 168 -0.70 16.05 7.07
CA MET A 168 -1.11 14.69 6.79
C MET A 168 0.13 13.80 6.63
N GLY A 169 0.20 12.68 7.35
CA GLY A 169 1.13 11.60 7.06
C GLY A 169 0.49 10.56 6.15
N THR A 170 1.25 10.09 5.16
CA THR A 170 0.79 9.07 4.22
C THR A 170 1.96 8.26 3.65
N ASN A 171 1.67 7.18 2.89
CA ASN A 171 2.64 6.50 2.05
C ASN A 171 2.20 6.52 0.59
N ALA A 172 2.74 7.47 -0.18
CA ALA A 172 2.27 7.84 -1.50
C ALA A 172 2.67 6.84 -2.61
N ALA A 173 2.45 5.55 -2.35
CA ALA A 173 2.65 4.44 -3.28
C ALA A 173 1.44 3.47 -3.31
N PHE A 174 0.24 3.98 -3.00
CA PHE A 174 -0.97 3.20 -2.80
C PHE A 174 -2.18 3.73 -3.61
N PRO A 175 -2.08 3.76 -4.97
CA PRO A 175 -3.17 4.23 -5.80
C PRO A 175 -4.42 3.32 -5.67
N PRO A 176 -5.64 3.88 -5.72
CA PRO A 176 -5.99 5.27 -6.01
C PRO A 176 -6.09 6.18 -4.78
N PHE A 177 -5.71 5.71 -3.58
CA PHE A 177 -5.88 6.44 -2.32
C PHE A 177 -4.84 7.55 -2.14
N GLU A 178 -3.56 7.22 -2.26
CA GLU A 178 -2.46 8.18 -2.21
C GLU A 178 -1.30 7.72 -3.11
N TYR A 179 -0.90 8.58 -4.03
CA TYR A 179 0.18 8.30 -4.96
C TYR A 179 0.80 9.57 -5.53
N VAL A 180 2.01 9.44 -6.08
CA VAL A 180 2.72 10.55 -6.70
C VAL A 180 2.28 10.68 -8.16
N GLU A 181 1.79 11.88 -8.53
CA GLU A 181 1.51 12.27 -9.92
C GLU A 181 2.30 13.53 -10.25
N GLY A 182 3.31 13.39 -11.11
CA GLY A 182 4.28 14.46 -11.38
C GLY A 182 5.07 14.82 -10.12
N SER A 183 4.88 16.03 -9.61
CA SER A 183 5.53 16.52 -8.38
C SER A 183 4.58 16.61 -7.18
N LYS A 184 3.38 16.07 -7.29
CA LYS A 184 2.34 16.21 -6.26
C LYS A 184 1.93 14.84 -5.74
N ILE A 185 1.54 14.79 -4.48
CA ILE A 185 0.82 13.65 -3.92
C ILE A 185 -0.67 13.91 -4.12
N VAL A 186 -1.33 12.95 -4.76
CA VAL A 186 -2.74 12.99 -5.12
C VAL A 186 -3.41 11.68 -4.72
N GLY A 187 -4.72 11.59 -4.88
CA GLY A 187 -5.50 10.40 -4.57
C GLY A 187 -6.70 10.73 -3.70
N PHE A 188 -7.51 9.72 -3.44
CA PHE A 188 -8.73 9.86 -2.65
C PHE A 188 -8.45 10.41 -1.25
N ASP A 189 -7.46 9.85 -0.55
CA ASP A 189 -7.08 10.25 0.81
C ASP A 189 -6.47 11.66 0.83
N ALA A 190 -5.62 11.99 -0.15
CA ALA A 190 -5.05 13.33 -0.30
C ALA A 190 -6.14 14.39 -0.60
N ALA A 191 -7.13 14.04 -1.43
CA ALA A 191 -8.28 14.91 -1.74
C ALA A 191 -9.18 15.12 -0.52
N MET A 192 -9.48 14.04 0.22
CA MET A 192 -10.24 14.12 1.47
C MET A 192 -9.50 14.94 2.53
N ALA A 193 -8.18 14.78 2.63
CA ALA A 193 -7.34 15.58 3.53
C ALA A 193 -7.39 17.08 3.20
N GLN A 194 -7.50 17.45 1.92
CA GLN A 194 -7.66 18.86 1.54
C GLN A 194 -9.00 19.43 2.03
N TYR A 195 -10.10 18.66 1.97
CA TYR A 195 -11.37 19.08 2.55
C TYR A 195 -11.29 19.21 4.07
N ILE A 196 -10.64 18.25 4.75
CA ILE A 196 -10.41 18.29 6.20
C ILE A 196 -9.61 19.55 6.59
N ALA A 197 -8.54 19.85 5.88
CA ALA A 197 -7.72 21.04 6.16
C ALA A 197 -8.51 22.33 5.96
N ASN A 198 -9.29 22.41 4.87
CA ASN A 198 -10.16 23.55 4.57
C ASN A 198 -11.21 23.79 5.66
N ASP A 199 -11.88 22.73 6.12
CA ASP A 199 -12.93 22.79 7.14
C ASP A 199 -12.33 23.06 8.54
N TYR A 200 -11.10 22.57 8.78
CA TYR A 200 -10.37 22.85 10.02
C TYR A 200 -9.73 24.25 10.04
N GLY A 201 -9.75 24.99 8.91
CA GLY A 201 -9.19 26.34 8.78
C GLY A 201 -7.66 26.37 8.79
N LYS A 202 -7.02 25.36 8.21
CA LYS A 202 -5.57 25.21 8.11
C LYS A 202 -5.13 25.00 6.65
N THR A 203 -3.86 25.26 6.37
CA THR A 203 -3.23 24.89 5.10
C THR A 203 -2.70 23.47 5.19
N LEU A 204 -3.08 22.59 4.24
CA LEU A 204 -2.61 21.21 4.19
C LEU A 204 -1.14 21.15 3.77
N GLU A 205 -0.35 20.38 4.52
CA GLU A 205 0.92 19.82 4.08
C GLU A 205 0.81 18.29 4.08
N ILE A 206 1.44 17.63 3.10
CA ILE A 206 1.46 16.15 3.03
C ILE A 206 2.90 15.69 3.21
N SER A 207 3.10 14.80 4.17
CA SER A 207 4.38 14.16 4.48
C SER A 207 4.35 12.70 4.06
N ASP A 208 5.14 12.36 3.03
CA ASP A 208 5.31 11.00 2.55
C ASP A 208 6.38 10.28 3.34
N MET A 209 6.05 9.09 3.82
CA MET A 209 6.97 8.23 4.58
C MET A 209 6.57 6.75 4.50
N ALA A 210 7.42 5.85 5.00
CA ALA A 210 7.08 4.44 5.09
C ALA A 210 5.86 4.21 5.98
N PHE A 211 4.95 3.33 5.57
CA PHE A 211 3.66 3.10 6.24
C PHE A 211 3.82 2.68 7.70
N ASP A 212 4.77 1.78 7.98
CA ASP A 212 5.10 1.29 9.32
C ASP A 212 5.63 2.39 10.27
N GLY A 213 6.10 3.51 9.72
CA GLY A 213 6.55 4.69 10.48
C GLY A 213 5.46 5.68 10.87
N LEU A 214 4.26 5.61 10.26
CA LEU A 214 3.22 6.64 10.36
C LEU A 214 2.71 6.83 11.79
N ILE A 215 2.43 5.76 12.53
CA ILE A 215 1.94 5.86 13.91
C ILE A 215 2.98 6.49 14.83
N ALA A 216 4.25 6.15 14.69
CA ALA A 216 5.33 6.76 15.46
C ALA A 216 5.49 8.26 15.15
N ALA A 217 5.38 8.65 13.87
CA ALA A 217 5.39 10.05 13.44
C ALA A 217 4.21 10.85 14.03
N LEU A 218 3.02 10.24 14.07
CA LEU A 218 1.84 10.84 14.68
C LEU A 218 1.99 11.00 16.20
N GLN A 219 2.51 10.01 16.88
CA GLN A 219 2.77 10.07 18.33
C GLN A 219 3.79 11.12 18.70
N SER A 220 4.88 11.26 17.91
CA SER A 220 5.91 12.28 18.11
C SER A 220 5.42 13.69 17.80
N GLY A 221 4.32 13.84 17.05
CA GLY A 221 3.80 15.15 16.59
C GLY A 221 4.51 15.68 15.35
N SER A 222 5.22 14.83 14.61
CA SER A 222 5.80 15.18 13.29
C SER A 222 4.74 15.33 12.21
N ILE A 223 3.59 14.69 12.41
CA ILE A 223 2.37 14.82 11.60
C ILE A 223 1.17 15.01 12.54
N ASP A 224 0.07 15.56 12.04
CA ASP A 224 -1.13 15.85 12.82
C ASP A 224 -2.19 14.74 12.70
N PHE A 225 -2.26 14.09 11.54
CA PHE A 225 -3.16 12.97 11.28
C PHE A 225 -2.60 12.05 10.19
N ILE A 226 -3.12 10.82 10.13
CA ILE A 226 -2.78 9.84 9.08
C ILE A 226 -4.03 9.61 8.22
N ALA A 227 -3.87 9.77 6.90
CA ALA A 227 -4.77 9.26 5.88
C ALA A 227 -3.93 8.47 4.87
N ALA A 228 -4.05 7.14 4.89
CA ALA A 228 -3.14 6.21 4.20
C ALA A 228 -3.75 4.82 3.99
N GLY A 229 -5.05 4.73 3.66
CA GLY A 229 -5.74 3.45 3.60
C GLY A 229 -5.61 2.64 4.90
N MET A 230 -5.54 3.32 6.05
CA MET A 230 -5.19 2.67 7.32
C MET A 230 -6.40 2.07 8.00
N THR A 231 -6.38 0.75 8.20
CA THR A 231 -7.40 0.01 8.95
C THR A 231 -7.28 0.28 10.46
N ALA A 232 -8.40 0.55 11.11
CA ALA A 232 -8.49 0.81 12.54
C ALA A 232 -8.49 -0.49 13.36
N THR A 233 -7.35 -1.20 13.41
CA THR A 233 -7.23 -2.43 14.22
C THR A 233 -7.22 -2.14 15.72
N GLU A 234 -7.57 -3.14 16.54
CA GLU A 234 -7.53 -3.02 17.99
C GLU A 234 -6.12 -2.69 18.52
N GLU A 235 -5.08 -3.24 17.91
CA GLU A 235 -3.70 -2.95 18.27
C GLU A 235 -3.36 -1.47 18.01
N ARG A 236 -3.72 -0.94 16.82
CA ARG A 236 -3.50 0.46 16.47
C ARG A 236 -4.30 1.41 17.37
N ARG A 237 -5.54 1.03 17.74
CA ARG A 237 -6.39 1.79 18.67
C ARG A 237 -5.79 1.97 20.06
N GLN A 238 -4.87 1.12 20.48
CA GLN A 238 -4.14 1.31 21.73
C GLN A 238 -3.24 2.56 21.68
N ASN A 239 -2.74 2.91 20.50
CA ASN A 239 -1.73 3.93 20.28
C ASN A 239 -2.28 5.25 19.73
N VAL A 240 -3.37 5.23 18.99
CA VAL A 240 -3.97 6.38 18.30
C VAL A 240 -5.49 6.32 18.40
N ASP A 241 -6.17 7.44 18.13
CA ASP A 241 -7.62 7.46 17.97
C ASP A 241 -7.97 7.50 16.49
N PHE A 242 -9.08 6.86 16.11
CA PHE A 242 -9.54 6.77 14.73
C PHE A 242 -10.87 7.49 14.52
N SER A 243 -11.02 8.06 13.34
CA SER A 243 -12.29 8.62 12.87
C SER A 243 -13.36 7.54 12.67
N GLU A 244 -14.57 7.97 12.37
CA GLU A 244 -15.56 7.13 11.70
C GLU A 244 -14.97 6.61 10.38
N PRO A 245 -15.35 5.38 9.97
CA PRO A 245 -14.85 4.78 8.74
C PRO A 245 -15.25 5.59 7.50
N TYR A 246 -14.33 5.66 6.55
CA TYR A 246 -14.62 6.32 5.28
C TYR A 246 -14.63 5.37 4.07
N TYR A 247 -13.96 4.22 4.13
CA TYR A 247 -13.90 3.26 3.03
C TYR A 247 -13.81 1.82 3.56
N GLU A 248 -14.37 0.88 2.80
CA GLU A 248 -14.27 -0.55 3.07
C GLU A 248 -13.54 -1.22 1.90
N SER A 249 -12.47 -1.95 2.19
CA SER A 249 -11.64 -2.68 1.25
C SER A 249 -11.60 -4.16 1.60
N LYS A 250 -11.09 -4.98 0.69
CA LYS A 250 -10.79 -6.39 0.96
C LYS A 250 -9.36 -6.72 0.53
N GLN A 251 -8.73 -7.64 1.24
CA GLN A 251 -7.45 -8.19 0.85
C GLN A 251 -7.61 -9.22 -0.27
N VAL A 252 -6.75 -9.13 -1.27
CA VAL A 252 -6.69 -10.04 -2.42
C VAL A 252 -5.28 -10.56 -2.62
N VAL A 253 -5.14 -11.55 -3.48
CA VAL A 253 -3.83 -12.17 -3.80
C VAL A 253 -3.43 -11.81 -5.22
N ILE A 254 -2.19 -11.32 -5.43
CA ILE A 254 -1.61 -11.18 -6.75
C ILE A 254 -0.65 -12.34 -6.99
N VAL A 255 -0.75 -12.99 -8.14
CA VAL A 255 0.18 -14.04 -8.60
C VAL A 255 0.63 -13.77 -10.04
N ARG A 256 1.69 -14.47 -10.48
CA ARG A 256 2.06 -14.53 -11.90
C ARG A 256 1.03 -15.38 -12.68
N LYS A 257 0.76 -14.98 -13.94
CA LYS A 257 -0.07 -15.75 -14.89
C LYS A 257 0.64 -17.00 -15.37
#